data_c587a51bf6cf6f5f13474958b9a6d005
#
_entry.id   c587a51bf6cf6f5f13474958b9a6d005
#
_cell.length_a   1.000
_cell.length_b   1.000
_cell.length_c   1.000
_cell.angle_alpha   90.00
_cell.angle_beta   90.00
_cell.angle_gamma   90.00
#
_symmetry.space_group_name_H-M   'P 1'
#
loop_
_entity.id
_entity.type
_entity.pdbx_description
1 polymer ?
#
loop_
_entity_poly.entity_id
_entity_poly.type
_entity_poly.pdbx_seq_one_letter_code
_entity_poly.pdbx_strand_id
1 'polypeptide(L)'
;MQIILSILEWIYLNVRYFLRKGKNKQESLDVIKHAEMKNINDEERFIFRRMAEGDMEAFRFFFEKYYVDLCNFVNIYLNDPATAEDIVQDVYVYFWNKKENIHIETSIKSYLLKASKNKSLNYLR
;
A
#
# COMPACT_ATOMS: atom_id res chain seq x y z
N MET A 1 -10.39 10.21 -14.92
CA MET A 1 -9.07 10.85 -15.03
C MET A 1 -8.78 11.84 -13.91
N GLN A 2 -9.70 12.74 -13.56
CA GLN A 2 -9.50 13.67 -12.44
C GLN A 2 -9.25 12.98 -11.10
N ILE A 3 -9.89 11.85 -10.85
CA ILE A 3 -9.73 11.10 -9.60
C ILE A 3 -8.31 10.52 -9.51
N ILE A 4 -7.76 10.02 -10.60
CA ILE A 4 -6.39 9.48 -10.63
C ILE A 4 -5.38 10.59 -10.37
N LEU A 5 -5.58 11.77 -10.99
CA LEU A 5 -4.73 12.94 -10.77
C LEU A 5 -4.80 13.39 -9.32
N SER A 6 -5.99 13.41 -8.72
CA SER A 6 -6.16 13.77 -7.30
C SER A 6 -5.42 12.82 -6.37
N ILE A 7 -5.44 11.52 -6.67
CA ILE A 7 -4.72 10.53 -5.88
C ILE A 7 -3.22 10.70 -6.02
N LEU A 8 -2.73 10.87 -7.24
CA LEU A 8 -1.30 11.10 -7.49
C LEU A 8 -0.82 12.39 -6.82
N GLU A 9 -1.60 13.46 -6.89
CA GLU A 9 -1.29 14.71 -6.20
C GLU A 9 -1.23 14.51 -4.70
N TRP A 10 -2.23 13.83 -4.13
CA TRP A 10 -2.28 13.57 -2.71
C TRP A 10 -1.08 12.72 -2.26
N ILE A 11 -0.75 11.66 -3.01
CA ILE A 11 0.42 10.82 -2.74
C ILE A 11 1.69 11.67 -2.76
N TYR A 12 1.87 12.48 -3.81
CA TYR A 12 3.05 13.32 -3.97
C TYR A 12 3.21 14.29 -2.80
N LEU A 13 2.12 14.94 -2.37
CA LEU A 13 2.16 15.91 -1.29
C LEU A 13 2.43 15.27 0.08
N ASN A 14 2.05 14.01 0.27
CA ASN A 14 2.09 13.36 1.59
C ASN A 14 3.22 12.36 1.77
N VAL A 15 3.85 11.91 0.70
CA VAL A 15 4.91 10.90 0.74
C VAL A 15 6.02 11.26 1.73
N ARG A 16 6.53 12.48 1.66
CA ARG A 16 7.63 12.92 2.53
C ARG A 16 7.22 12.96 4.01
N TYR A 17 5.98 13.37 4.25
CA TYR A 17 5.46 13.40 5.61
C TYR A 17 5.43 12.00 6.23
N PHE A 18 4.92 11.03 5.49
CA PHE A 18 4.82 9.65 5.97
C PHE A 18 6.20 9.01 6.13
N LEU A 19 7.13 9.31 5.25
CA LEU A 19 8.50 8.80 5.37
C LEU A 19 9.23 9.36 6.59
N ARG A 20 8.96 10.62 6.96
CA ARG A 20 9.55 11.23 8.16
C ARG A 20 9.02 10.60 9.44
N LYS A 21 7.76 10.19 9.45
CA LYS A 21 7.14 9.49 10.58
C LYS A 21 7.42 8.00 10.56
N GLY A 22 8.21 7.55 9.60
CA GLY A 22 8.40 6.15 9.31
C GLY A 22 8.98 5.35 10.44
N LYS A 23 8.58 4.10 10.48
CA LYS A 23 9.12 3.08 11.35
C LYS A 23 10.49 2.67 10.84
N ASN A 24 11.34 2.15 11.71
CA ASN A 24 12.58 1.54 11.27
C ASN A 24 12.28 0.23 10.52
N LYS A 25 13.29 -0.30 9.83
CA LYS A 25 13.15 -1.50 8.98
C LYS A 25 12.65 -2.72 9.76
N GLN A 26 13.15 -2.90 10.99
CA GLN A 26 12.76 -4.05 11.82
C GLN A 26 11.31 -3.96 12.28
N GLU A 27 10.87 -2.78 12.70
CA GLU A 27 9.47 -2.56 13.09
C GLU A 27 8.52 -2.86 11.94
N SER A 28 8.86 -2.39 10.73
CA SER A 28 8.05 -2.66 9.53
C SER A 28 8.00 -4.16 9.23
N LEU A 29 9.11 -4.87 9.34
CA LEU A 29 9.15 -6.32 9.12
C LEU A 29 8.29 -7.09 10.12
N ASP A 30 8.34 -6.69 11.38
CA ASP A 30 7.55 -7.34 12.44
C ASP A 30 6.06 -7.15 12.21
N VAL A 31 5.65 -5.93 11.83
CA VAL A 31 4.26 -5.62 11.50
C VAL A 31 3.80 -6.43 10.30
N ILE A 32 4.63 -6.57 9.28
CA ILE A 32 4.34 -7.34 8.07
C ILE A 32 4.12 -8.81 8.39
N LYS A 33 5.04 -9.42 9.14
CA LYS A 33 4.93 -10.83 9.54
C LYS A 33 3.65 -11.09 10.32
N HIS A 34 3.31 -10.18 11.23
CA HIS A 34 2.10 -10.28 12.03
C HIS A 34 0.84 -10.20 11.17
N ALA A 35 0.83 -9.30 10.18
CA ALA A 35 -0.31 -9.10 9.28
C ALA A 35 -0.55 -10.31 8.36
N GLU A 36 0.51 -10.96 7.89
CA GLU A 36 0.40 -12.13 7.01
C GLU A 36 -0.31 -13.30 7.69
N MET A 37 -0.32 -13.34 9.01
CA MET A 37 -0.93 -14.41 9.79
C MET A 37 -2.38 -14.12 10.19
N LYS A 38 -2.91 -12.95 9.86
CA LYS A 38 -4.26 -12.55 10.25
C LYS A 38 -5.20 -12.47 9.06
N ASN A 39 -6.42 -12.91 9.29
CA ASN A 39 -7.52 -12.68 8.35
C ASN A 39 -7.92 -11.20 8.38
N ILE A 40 -8.57 -10.75 7.30
CA ILE A 40 -9.11 -9.39 7.25
C ILE A 40 -10.07 -9.17 8.42
N ASN A 41 -9.91 -8.07 9.14
CA ASN A 41 -10.83 -7.73 10.22
C ASN A 41 -12.06 -7.02 9.64
N ASP A 42 -13.14 -7.00 10.42
CA ASP A 42 -14.42 -6.44 9.97
C ASP A 42 -14.34 -4.94 9.68
N GLU A 43 -13.54 -4.20 10.45
CA GLU A 43 -13.34 -2.77 10.24
C GLU A 43 -12.71 -2.50 8.86
N GLU A 44 -11.61 -3.16 8.54
CA GLU A 44 -10.94 -2.97 7.26
C GLU A 44 -11.79 -3.46 6.09
N ARG A 45 -12.57 -4.51 6.30
CA ARG A 45 -13.51 -4.99 5.28
C ARG A 45 -14.56 -3.94 4.95
N PHE A 46 -15.10 -3.29 5.97
CA PHE A 46 -16.07 -2.21 5.80
C PHE A 46 -15.44 -1.02 5.05
N ILE A 47 -14.24 -0.61 5.47
CA ILE A 47 -13.52 0.50 4.84
C ILE A 47 -13.20 0.17 3.37
N PHE A 48 -12.80 -1.07 3.10
CA PHE A 48 -12.51 -1.51 1.74
C PHE A 48 -13.76 -1.43 0.83
N ARG A 49 -14.92 -1.82 1.35
CA ARG A 49 -16.18 -1.68 0.60
C ARG A 49 -16.45 -0.23 0.24
N ARG A 50 -16.23 0.68 1.18
CA ARG A 50 -16.41 2.10 0.92
C ARG A 50 -15.43 2.60 -0.15
N MET A 51 -14.19 2.14 -0.12
CA MET A 51 -13.22 2.47 -1.15
C MET A 51 -13.66 1.95 -2.51
N ALA A 52 -14.20 0.73 -2.58
CA ALA A 52 -14.72 0.14 -3.82
C ALA A 52 -15.87 0.97 -4.39
N GLU A 53 -16.61 1.67 -3.55
CA GLU A 53 -17.68 2.59 -3.96
C GLU A 53 -17.17 3.99 -4.34
N GLY A 54 -15.86 4.22 -4.24
CA GLY A 54 -15.23 5.48 -4.63
C GLY A 54 -14.90 6.44 -3.50
N ASP A 55 -14.95 5.98 -2.25
CA ASP A 55 -14.63 6.83 -1.08
C ASP A 55 -13.12 7.05 -0.96
N MET A 56 -12.69 8.28 -1.22
CA MET A 56 -11.28 8.69 -1.12
C MET A 56 -10.75 8.60 0.32
N GLU A 57 -11.58 8.85 1.31
CA GLU A 57 -11.13 8.77 2.70
C GLU A 57 -10.78 7.33 3.08
N ALA A 58 -11.51 6.36 2.54
CA ALA A 58 -11.19 4.95 2.73
C ALA A 58 -9.84 4.61 2.08
N PHE A 59 -9.56 5.15 0.89
CA PHE A 59 -8.24 4.99 0.25
C PHE A 59 -7.13 5.59 1.12
N ARG A 60 -7.34 6.81 1.62
CA ARG A 60 -6.37 7.48 2.49
C ARG A 60 -6.07 6.67 3.73
N PHE A 61 -7.09 6.03 4.31
CA PHE A 61 -6.91 5.16 5.48
C PHE A 61 -5.86 4.08 5.20
N PHE A 62 -5.99 3.38 4.09
CA PHE A 62 -5.05 2.31 3.74
C PHE A 62 -3.67 2.85 3.34
N PHE A 63 -3.63 4.01 2.71
CA PHE A 63 -2.37 4.65 2.36
C PHE A 63 -1.60 5.04 3.64
N GLU A 64 -2.24 5.76 4.53
CA GLU A 64 -1.61 6.22 5.77
C GLU A 64 -1.15 5.07 6.65
N LYS A 65 -1.94 4.01 6.68
CA LYS A 65 -1.65 2.88 7.55
C LYS A 65 -0.48 2.02 7.06
N TYR A 66 -0.36 1.81 5.76
CA TYR A 66 0.55 0.80 5.22
C TYR A 66 1.67 1.31 4.33
N TYR A 67 1.67 2.55 3.89
CA TYR A 67 2.60 3.04 2.89
C TYR A 67 4.06 2.86 3.30
N VAL A 68 4.42 3.29 4.51
CA VAL A 68 5.80 3.24 4.99
C VAL A 68 6.27 1.80 5.13
N ASP A 69 5.43 0.94 5.67
CA ASP A 69 5.76 -0.48 5.83
C ASP A 69 6.03 -1.14 4.47
N LEU A 70 5.21 -0.81 3.47
CA LEU A 70 5.38 -1.34 2.12
C LEU A 70 6.67 -0.84 1.46
N CYS A 71 7.00 0.44 1.63
CA CYS A 71 8.24 0.99 1.11
C CYS A 71 9.47 0.30 1.71
N ASN A 72 9.46 0.09 3.02
CA ASN A 72 10.53 -0.62 3.71
C ASN A 72 10.64 -2.06 3.24
N PHE A 73 9.51 -2.72 3.05
CA PHE A 73 9.45 -4.09 2.56
C PHE A 73 10.04 -4.21 1.15
N VAL A 74 9.60 -3.34 0.23
CA VAL A 74 10.11 -3.34 -1.16
C VAL A 74 11.60 -3.05 -1.18
N ASN A 75 12.07 -2.13 -0.32
CA ASN A 75 13.46 -1.75 -0.28
C ASN A 75 14.38 -2.89 0.17
N ILE A 76 13.86 -3.91 0.83
CA ILE A 76 14.62 -5.12 1.17
C ILE A 76 15.10 -5.81 -0.13
N TYR A 77 14.25 -5.83 -1.15
CA TYR A 77 14.58 -6.45 -2.43
C TYR A 77 15.45 -5.55 -3.30
N LEU A 78 15.20 -4.24 -3.30
CA LEU A 78 15.80 -3.32 -4.26
C LEU A 78 17.05 -2.62 -3.73
N ASN A 79 17.11 -2.39 -2.43
CA ASN A 79 18.13 -1.57 -1.79
C ASN A 79 18.29 -0.20 -2.49
N ASP A 80 17.15 0.38 -2.86
CA ASP A 80 17.04 1.67 -3.53
C ASP A 80 15.74 2.32 -3.09
N PRO A 81 15.78 3.19 -2.06
CA PRO A 81 14.57 3.78 -1.48
C PRO A 81 13.70 4.54 -2.49
N ALA A 82 14.32 5.28 -3.41
CA ALA A 82 13.57 6.06 -4.40
C ALA A 82 12.76 5.14 -5.32
N THR A 83 13.38 4.06 -5.82
CA THR A 83 12.68 3.10 -6.66
C THR A 83 11.62 2.34 -5.87
N ALA A 84 11.88 2.03 -4.60
CA ALA A 84 10.90 1.39 -3.73
C ALA A 84 9.65 2.25 -3.58
N GLU A 85 9.80 3.55 -3.37
CA GLU A 85 8.68 4.49 -3.30
C GLU A 85 7.87 4.48 -4.60
N ASP A 86 8.55 4.53 -5.75
CA ASP A 86 7.87 4.51 -7.04
C ASP A 86 7.04 3.25 -7.23
N ILE A 87 7.58 2.10 -6.84
CA ILE A 87 6.88 0.82 -6.94
C ILE A 87 5.64 0.81 -6.05
N VAL A 88 5.77 1.26 -4.80
CA VAL A 88 4.63 1.27 -3.86
C VAL A 88 3.56 2.27 -4.31
N GLN A 89 3.95 3.43 -4.84
CA GLN A 89 3.00 4.38 -5.39
C GLN A 89 2.21 3.76 -6.54
N ASP A 90 2.87 3.02 -7.43
CA ASP A 90 2.21 2.31 -8.53
C ASP A 90 1.24 1.25 -8.00
N VAL A 91 1.61 0.56 -6.92
CA VAL A 91 0.72 -0.42 -6.28
C VAL A 91 -0.56 0.26 -5.79
N TYR A 92 -0.45 1.43 -5.16
CA TYR A 92 -1.62 2.16 -4.68
C TYR A 92 -2.47 2.72 -5.80
N VAL A 93 -1.87 3.18 -6.89
CA VAL A 93 -2.64 3.61 -8.07
C VAL A 93 -3.43 2.44 -8.64
N TYR A 94 -2.80 1.28 -8.76
CA TYR A 94 -3.46 0.06 -9.22
C TYR A 94 -4.59 -0.35 -8.26
N PHE A 95 -4.33 -0.28 -6.96
CA PHE A 95 -5.29 -0.60 -5.91
C PHE A 95 -6.57 0.24 -6.06
N TRP A 96 -6.43 1.53 -6.28
CA TRP A 96 -7.58 2.41 -6.52
C TRP A 96 -8.27 2.10 -7.85
N ASN A 97 -7.50 1.98 -8.92
CA ASN A 97 -8.06 1.77 -10.26
C ASN A 97 -8.83 0.45 -10.38
N LYS A 98 -8.38 -0.58 -9.69
CA LYS A 98 -8.98 -1.92 -9.76
C LYS A 98 -9.84 -2.28 -8.55
N LYS A 99 -10.14 -1.32 -7.69
CA LYS A 99 -10.83 -1.55 -6.42
C LYS A 99 -12.13 -2.35 -6.53
N GLU A 100 -12.85 -2.20 -7.62
CA GLU A 100 -14.11 -2.90 -7.84
C GLU A 100 -13.92 -4.38 -8.16
N ASN A 101 -12.75 -4.75 -8.65
CA ASN A 101 -12.43 -6.10 -9.10
C ASN A 101 -11.46 -6.83 -8.17
N ILE A 102 -10.99 -6.19 -7.12
CA ILE A 102 -10.06 -6.79 -6.17
C ILE A 102 -10.81 -7.69 -5.21
N HIS A 103 -10.32 -8.90 -5.07
CA HIS A 103 -10.84 -9.87 -4.12
C HIS A 103 -9.83 -10.04 -2.99
N ILE A 104 -10.26 -9.74 -1.76
CA ILE A 104 -9.40 -9.85 -0.57
C ILE A 104 -9.67 -11.17 0.12
N GLU A 105 -8.67 -12.04 0.13
CA GLU A 105 -8.79 -13.37 0.73
C GLU A 105 -8.43 -13.41 2.21
N THR A 106 -7.37 -12.70 2.61
CA THR A 106 -6.87 -12.71 3.98
C THR A 106 -6.95 -11.34 4.62
N SER A 107 -6.11 -10.40 4.19
CA SER A 107 -6.11 -9.04 4.73
C SER A 107 -5.74 -8.05 3.62
N ILE A 108 -6.11 -6.79 3.83
CA ILE A 108 -5.71 -5.71 2.92
C ILE A 108 -4.17 -5.62 2.88
N LYS A 109 -3.53 -5.71 4.01
CA LYS A 109 -2.07 -5.63 4.09
C LYS A 109 -1.41 -6.78 3.32
N SER A 110 -1.90 -7.99 3.46
CA SER A 110 -1.38 -9.14 2.71
C SER A 110 -1.53 -8.95 1.21
N TYR A 111 -2.66 -8.41 0.78
CA TYR A 111 -2.89 -8.09 -0.63
C TYR A 111 -1.86 -7.08 -1.13
N LEU A 112 -1.67 -5.99 -0.40
CA LEU A 112 -0.72 -4.92 -0.77
C LEU A 112 0.72 -5.43 -0.77
N LEU A 113 1.08 -6.27 0.20
CA LEU A 113 2.40 -6.89 0.27
C LEU A 113 2.67 -7.77 -0.94
N LYS A 114 1.71 -8.62 -1.28
CA LYS A 114 1.85 -9.52 -2.43
C LYS A 114 1.98 -8.75 -3.73
N ALA A 115 1.16 -7.71 -3.91
CA ALA A 115 1.23 -6.85 -5.09
C ALA A 115 2.59 -6.14 -5.16
N SER A 116 3.08 -5.63 -4.03
CA SER A 116 4.36 -4.94 -3.95
C SER A 116 5.53 -5.89 -4.25
N LYS A 117 5.48 -7.10 -3.69
CA LYS A 117 6.49 -8.13 -3.94
C LYS A 117 6.54 -8.51 -5.41
N ASN A 118 5.38 -8.78 -6.01
CA ASN A 118 5.31 -9.16 -7.43
C ASN A 118 5.86 -8.06 -8.34
N LYS A 119 5.52 -6.82 -8.05
CA LYS A 119 6.01 -5.69 -8.82
C LYS A 119 7.51 -5.50 -8.66
N SER A 120 8.03 -5.71 -7.46
CA SER A 120 9.47 -5.65 -7.19
C SER A 120 10.23 -6.73 -7.97
N LEU A 121 9.72 -7.95 -7.96
CA LEU A 121 10.34 -9.06 -8.70
C LEU A 121 10.31 -8.80 -10.20
N ASN A 122 9.24 -8.24 -10.73
CA ASN A 122 9.16 -7.86 -12.13
C ASN A 122 10.19 -6.78 -12.48
N TYR A 123 10.37 -5.81 -11.60
CA TYR A 123 11.39 -4.76 -11.79
C TYR A 123 12.80 -5.35 -11.85
N LEU A 124 13.10 -6.35 -11.04
CA LEU A 124 14.42 -6.97 -10.97
C LEU A 124 14.73 -7.94 -12.12
N ARG A 125 13.75 -8.28 -12.93
CA ARG A 125 13.98 -9.14 -14.11
C ARG A 125 14.61 -8.38 -15.29
#